data_41c407eeb72703455315afa925550a02
#
_entry.id   41c407eeb72703455315afa925550a02
#
_cell.length_a   1.000
_cell.length_b   1.000
_cell.length_c   1.000
_cell.angle_alpha   90.00
_cell.angle_beta   90.00
_cell.angle_gamma   90.00
#
_symmetry.space_group_name_H-M   'P 1'
#
loop_
_entity.id
_entity.type
_entity.pdbx_description
1 polymer ?
#
loop_
_entity_poly.entity_id
_entity_poly.type
_entity_poly.pdbx_seq_one_letter_code
_entity_poly.pdbx_strand_id
1 'polypeptide(L)'
;MVSYTPTYVFKFLPTILNALPLTLWVIFLTVLLGSLLGAGLAWAQLNSASDGWVAFAKAYVFILRCTPPIVLLFMVFYGLPEFLTWWLHLDVDDWSRTVFVVVTMILLFAASISEVFKAAYLAVPKGQLEAGLSIGLTGFQTFVRILLPQAFKIALPNITTAILNLMKDAALAYTIGLVDVMGAGNLIISRNLGNYSLETYTAVALIYWGIALILSLVSHFMEYSLSKGNA
;
A
#
# COMPACT_ATOMS: atom_id res chain seq x y z
N MET A 1 -16.65 -33.86 8.94
CA MET A 1 -15.88 -32.98 8.02
C MET A 1 -16.57 -32.99 6.68
N VAL A 2 -16.95 -31.84 6.17
CA VAL A 2 -17.51 -31.75 4.81
C VAL A 2 -16.36 -32.02 3.83
N SER A 3 -16.56 -32.94 2.89
CA SER A 3 -15.56 -33.24 1.86
C SER A 3 -15.39 -32.01 0.96
N TYR A 4 -14.14 -31.66 0.61
CA TYR A 4 -13.83 -30.56 -0.30
C TYR A 4 -14.54 -30.75 -1.65
N THR A 5 -15.30 -29.76 -2.08
CA THR A 5 -16.11 -29.84 -3.31
C THR A 5 -15.74 -28.68 -4.24
N PRO A 6 -14.86 -28.88 -5.24
CA PRO A 6 -14.36 -27.81 -6.12
C PRO A 6 -15.44 -26.97 -6.79
N THR A 7 -16.63 -27.53 -7.04
CA THR A 7 -17.76 -26.84 -7.67
C THR A 7 -18.18 -25.58 -6.88
N TYR A 8 -18.06 -25.59 -5.54
CA TYR A 8 -18.38 -24.44 -4.71
C TYR A 8 -17.40 -23.29 -4.86
N VAL A 9 -16.15 -23.54 -5.23
CA VAL A 9 -15.17 -22.50 -5.57
C VAL A 9 -15.72 -21.63 -6.68
N PHE A 10 -16.16 -22.24 -7.79
CA PHE A 10 -16.71 -21.54 -8.94
C PHE A 10 -18.09 -20.91 -8.64
N LYS A 11 -18.89 -21.52 -7.76
CA LYS A 11 -20.18 -21.01 -7.34
C LYS A 11 -20.06 -19.72 -6.54
N PHE A 12 -19.04 -19.62 -5.66
CA PHE A 12 -18.84 -18.45 -4.80
C PHE A 12 -18.05 -17.33 -5.47
N LEU A 13 -17.23 -17.68 -6.47
CA LEU A 13 -16.33 -16.73 -7.16
C LEU A 13 -17.06 -15.48 -7.67
N PRO A 14 -18.23 -15.53 -8.35
CA PRO A 14 -18.94 -14.34 -8.82
C PRO A 14 -19.38 -13.42 -7.68
N THR A 15 -19.86 -14.00 -6.57
CA THR A 15 -20.30 -13.23 -5.40
C THR A 15 -19.13 -12.49 -4.76
N ILE A 16 -17.95 -13.13 -4.66
CA ILE A 16 -16.74 -12.50 -4.10
C ILE A 16 -16.20 -11.44 -5.06
N LEU A 17 -16.24 -11.69 -6.37
CA LEU A 17 -15.82 -10.72 -7.39
C LEU A 17 -16.62 -9.42 -7.37
N ASN A 18 -17.86 -9.43 -6.94
CA ASN A 18 -18.67 -8.21 -6.78
C ASN A 18 -18.07 -7.23 -5.73
N ALA A 19 -17.23 -7.72 -4.81
CA ALA A 19 -16.54 -6.89 -3.83
C ALA A 19 -15.16 -6.39 -4.34
N LEU A 20 -14.68 -6.87 -5.49
CA LEU A 20 -13.40 -6.50 -6.07
C LEU A 20 -13.24 -4.99 -6.31
N PRO A 21 -14.26 -4.26 -6.82
CA PRO A 21 -14.12 -2.81 -7.03
C PRO A 21 -13.78 -2.06 -5.74
N LEU A 22 -14.37 -2.44 -4.60
CA LEU A 22 -14.06 -1.81 -3.31
C LEU A 22 -12.61 -2.08 -2.89
N THR A 23 -12.15 -3.33 -3.03
CA THR A 23 -10.75 -3.69 -2.74
C THR A 23 -9.77 -2.89 -3.59
N LEU A 24 -10.02 -2.80 -4.91
CA LEU A 24 -9.18 -2.03 -5.83
C LEU A 24 -9.20 -0.53 -5.51
N TRP A 25 -10.36 0.01 -5.12
CA TRP A 25 -10.49 1.42 -4.74
C TRP A 25 -9.69 1.75 -3.48
N VAL A 26 -9.76 0.91 -2.45
CA VAL A 26 -8.94 1.05 -1.23
C VAL A 26 -7.46 1.03 -1.57
N ILE A 27 -7.00 0.05 -2.37
CA ILE A 27 -5.61 -0.05 -2.80
C ILE A 27 -5.19 1.18 -3.59
N PHE A 28 -5.99 1.61 -4.57
CA PHE A 28 -5.69 2.79 -5.39
C PHE A 28 -5.52 4.07 -4.57
N LEU A 29 -6.49 4.37 -3.69
CA LEU A 29 -6.39 5.55 -2.82
C LEU A 29 -5.18 5.48 -1.89
N THR A 30 -4.91 4.31 -1.33
CA THR A 30 -3.76 4.10 -0.45
C THR A 30 -2.45 4.29 -1.19
N VAL A 31 -2.31 3.73 -2.39
CA VAL A 31 -1.09 3.89 -3.21
C VAL A 31 -0.89 5.35 -3.58
N LEU A 32 -1.95 6.04 -4.00
CA LEU A 32 -1.87 7.45 -4.39
C LEU A 32 -1.46 8.34 -3.21
N LEU A 33 -2.26 8.33 -2.15
CA LEU A 33 -2.05 9.24 -1.00
C LEU A 33 -0.85 8.81 -0.13
N GLY A 34 -0.67 7.50 0.05
CA GLY A 34 0.46 6.97 0.79
C GLY A 34 1.79 7.17 0.09
N SER A 35 1.84 7.15 -1.26
CA SER A 35 3.07 7.50 -2.00
C SER A 35 3.40 8.98 -1.87
N LEU A 36 2.41 9.86 -1.87
CA LEU A 36 2.64 11.30 -1.65
C LEU A 36 3.22 11.56 -0.25
N LEU A 37 2.61 10.98 0.78
CA LEU A 37 3.11 11.08 2.15
C LEU A 37 4.49 10.44 2.29
N GLY A 38 4.70 9.25 1.70
CA GLY A 38 5.97 8.54 1.70
C GLY A 38 7.10 9.30 1.00
N ALA A 39 6.80 9.98 -0.11
CA ALA A 39 7.75 10.86 -0.78
C ALA A 39 8.16 12.05 0.12
N GLY A 40 7.20 12.65 0.82
CA GLY A 40 7.48 13.70 1.80
C GLY A 40 8.37 13.21 2.95
N LEU A 41 8.09 12.01 3.48
CA LEU A 41 8.92 11.39 4.53
C LEU A 41 10.34 11.06 4.03
N ALA A 42 10.47 10.53 2.81
CA ALA A 42 11.77 10.27 2.20
C ALA A 42 12.57 11.57 1.99
N TRP A 43 11.90 12.60 1.47
CA TRP A 43 12.51 13.92 1.31
C TRP A 43 12.97 14.51 2.65
N ALA A 44 12.15 14.44 3.70
CA ALA A 44 12.50 14.93 5.03
C ALA A 44 13.75 14.21 5.58
N GLN A 45 13.87 12.88 5.36
CA GLN A 45 15.02 12.11 5.80
C GLN A 45 16.31 12.43 5.03
N LEU A 46 16.21 12.85 3.76
CA LEU A 46 17.37 13.06 2.86
C LEU A 46 17.85 14.51 2.83
N ASN A 47 16.94 15.48 2.90
CA ASN A 47 17.23 16.87 2.56
C ASN A 47 16.82 17.89 3.62
N SER A 48 16.25 17.47 4.75
CA SER A 48 15.85 18.45 5.77
C SER A 48 17.08 19.07 6.45
N ALA A 49 17.11 20.40 6.47
CA ALA A 49 18.06 21.16 7.25
C ALA A 49 17.74 21.19 8.76
N SER A 50 16.56 20.69 9.15
CA SER A 50 16.12 20.62 10.54
C SER A 50 16.21 19.20 11.08
N ASP A 51 17.04 19.01 12.10
CA ASP A 51 17.19 17.73 12.80
C ASP A 51 15.86 17.21 13.36
N GLY A 52 14.95 18.10 13.74
CA GLY A 52 13.61 17.75 14.23
C GLY A 52 12.75 17.04 13.19
N TRP A 53 12.72 17.53 11.95
CA TRP A 53 11.98 16.88 10.87
C TRP A 53 12.58 15.53 10.47
N VAL A 54 13.89 15.45 10.45
CA VAL A 54 14.60 14.17 10.22
C VAL A 54 14.27 13.16 11.31
N ALA A 55 14.33 13.58 12.57
CA ALA A 55 14.01 12.73 13.72
C ALA A 55 12.55 12.27 13.69
N PHE A 56 11.61 13.19 13.41
CA PHE A 56 10.20 12.87 13.26
C PHE A 56 9.96 11.83 12.15
N ALA A 57 10.51 12.06 10.94
CA ALA A 57 10.32 11.13 9.82
C ALA A 57 10.90 9.75 10.12
N LYS A 58 12.07 9.67 10.76
CA LYS A 58 12.68 8.40 11.19
C LYS A 58 11.84 7.70 12.25
N ALA A 59 11.36 8.43 13.26
CA ALA A 59 10.51 7.88 14.32
C ALA A 59 9.18 7.37 13.74
N TYR A 60 8.53 8.14 12.88
CA TYR A 60 7.31 7.72 12.18
C TYR A 60 7.53 6.39 11.45
N VAL A 61 8.55 6.32 10.59
CA VAL A 61 8.85 5.13 9.80
C VAL A 61 9.15 3.93 10.71
N PHE A 62 9.95 4.13 11.76
CA PHE A 62 10.29 3.08 12.71
C PHE A 62 9.04 2.53 13.42
N ILE A 63 8.23 3.42 14.01
CA ILE A 63 7.03 3.04 14.78
C ILE A 63 6.05 2.29 13.88
N LEU A 64 5.72 2.84 12.71
CA LEU A 64 4.71 2.26 11.83
C LEU A 64 5.15 0.92 11.22
N ARG A 65 6.43 0.74 10.93
CA ARG A 65 6.96 -0.54 10.43
C ARG A 65 7.10 -1.61 11.51
N CYS A 66 7.22 -1.21 12.78
CA CYS A 66 7.22 -2.13 13.91
C CYS A 66 5.81 -2.47 14.41
N THR A 67 4.79 -1.71 13.99
CA THR A 67 3.40 -1.95 14.41
C THR A 67 2.73 -2.98 13.50
N PRO A 68 2.17 -4.08 14.03
CA PRO A 68 1.40 -5.01 13.22
C PRO A 68 0.21 -4.32 12.54
N PRO A 69 -0.05 -4.56 11.25
CA PRO A 69 -1.11 -3.88 10.50
C PRO A 69 -2.50 -3.96 11.14
N ILE A 70 -2.86 -5.12 11.68
CA ILE A 70 -4.14 -5.34 12.36
C ILE A 70 -4.28 -4.52 13.64
N VAL A 71 -3.19 -4.35 14.39
CA VAL A 71 -3.19 -3.55 15.61
C VAL A 71 -3.41 -2.08 15.27
N LEU A 72 -2.69 -1.56 14.26
CA LEU A 72 -2.90 -0.19 13.83
C LEU A 72 -4.32 0.03 13.29
N LEU A 73 -4.87 -0.95 12.56
CA LEU A 73 -6.24 -0.87 12.07
C LEU A 73 -7.24 -0.70 13.21
N PHE A 74 -7.10 -1.48 14.29
CA PHE A 74 -7.97 -1.35 15.46
C PHE A 74 -7.73 -0.04 16.22
N MET A 75 -6.47 0.40 16.34
CA MET A 75 -6.16 1.70 16.97
C MET A 75 -6.78 2.86 16.21
N VAL A 76 -6.76 2.83 14.88
CA VAL A 76 -7.39 3.86 14.04
C VAL A 76 -8.90 3.74 14.09
N PHE A 77 -9.46 2.54 14.00
CA PHE A 77 -10.90 2.33 13.96
C PHE A 77 -11.60 2.71 15.27
N TYR A 78 -11.02 2.36 16.41
CA TYR A 78 -11.60 2.67 17.72
C TYR A 78 -11.05 3.96 18.34
N GLY A 79 -9.79 4.29 18.09
CA GLY A 79 -9.13 5.42 18.73
C GLY A 79 -9.26 6.74 17.99
N LEU A 80 -9.33 6.73 16.66
CA LEU A 80 -9.44 7.99 15.89
C LEU A 80 -10.75 8.73 16.17
N PRO A 81 -11.94 8.09 16.23
CA PRO A 81 -13.18 8.77 16.60
C PRO A 81 -13.09 9.43 17.97
N GLU A 82 -12.64 8.71 18.97
CA GLU A 82 -12.47 9.23 20.35
C GLU A 82 -11.53 10.44 20.38
N PHE A 83 -10.38 10.34 19.68
CA PHE A 83 -9.40 11.42 19.59
C PHE A 83 -9.97 12.66 18.88
N LEU A 84 -10.69 12.50 17.77
CA LEU A 84 -11.28 13.61 17.02
C LEU A 84 -12.40 14.29 17.79
N THR A 85 -13.22 13.51 18.47
CA THR A 85 -14.29 14.04 19.34
C THR A 85 -13.72 14.82 20.52
N TRP A 86 -12.69 14.28 21.19
CA TRP A 86 -12.08 14.92 22.35
C TRP A 86 -11.29 16.18 22.00
N TRP A 87 -10.52 16.16 20.91
CA TRP A 87 -9.64 17.28 20.53
C TRP A 87 -10.31 18.33 19.66
N LEU A 88 -11.06 17.89 18.65
CA LEU A 88 -11.63 18.78 17.61
C LEU A 88 -13.13 18.96 17.75
N HIS A 89 -13.78 18.29 18.71
CA HIS A 89 -15.26 18.26 18.87
C HIS A 89 -15.96 17.82 17.57
N LEU A 90 -15.30 16.96 16.78
CA LEU A 90 -15.83 16.41 15.55
C LEU A 90 -16.40 15.01 15.80
N ASP A 91 -17.70 14.87 15.58
CA ASP A 91 -18.36 13.56 15.56
C ASP A 91 -18.07 12.89 14.21
N VAL A 92 -17.49 11.72 14.25
CA VAL A 92 -17.11 10.92 13.07
C VAL A 92 -17.68 9.51 13.11
N ASP A 93 -18.64 9.26 13.98
CA ASP A 93 -19.28 7.93 14.16
C ASP A 93 -19.98 7.45 12.89
N ASP A 94 -20.48 8.39 12.08
CA ASP A 94 -21.12 8.11 10.78
C ASP A 94 -20.14 7.83 9.63
N TRP A 95 -18.84 7.93 9.87
CA TRP A 95 -17.87 7.67 8.80
C TRP A 95 -17.88 6.21 8.37
N SER A 96 -17.78 6.01 7.06
CA SER A 96 -17.72 4.66 6.51
C SER A 96 -16.46 3.93 6.98
N ARG A 97 -16.56 2.62 7.21
CA ARG A 97 -15.42 1.76 7.54
C ARG A 97 -14.27 1.87 6.54
N THR A 98 -14.60 2.16 5.28
CA THR A 98 -13.61 2.38 4.22
C THR A 98 -12.65 3.52 4.54
N VAL A 99 -13.13 4.61 5.17
CA VAL A 99 -12.28 5.75 5.54
C VAL A 99 -11.21 5.31 6.55
N PHE A 100 -11.60 4.59 7.60
CA PHE A 100 -10.67 4.10 8.63
C PHE A 100 -9.63 3.13 8.04
N VAL A 101 -10.07 2.24 7.13
CA VAL A 101 -9.15 1.34 6.42
C VAL A 101 -8.17 2.13 5.56
N VAL A 102 -8.65 3.06 4.75
CA VAL A 102 -7.79 3.88 3.87
C VAL A 102 -6.79 4.69 4.68
N VAL A 103 -7.23 5.36 5.77
CA VAL A 103 -6.32 6.10 6.66
C VAL A 103 -5.24 5.19 7.24
N THR A 104 -5.62 4.02 7.79
CA THR A 104 -4.67 3.06 8.34
C THR A 104 -3.66 2.60 7.29
N MET A 105 -4.15 2.22 6.10
CA MET A 105 -3.31 1.71 5.03
C MET A 105 -2.39 2.81 4.46
N ILE A 106 -2.83 4.06 4.40
CA ILE A 106 -1.99 5.21 4.02
C ILE A 106 -0.83 5.35 5.00
N LEU A 107 -1.10 5.30 6.31
CA LEU A 107 -0.07 5.43 7.34
C LEU A 107 0.99 4.33 7.22
N LEU A 108 0.59 3.08 7.09
CA LEU A 108 1.49 1.92 6.95
C LEU A 108 2.26 1.97 5.62
N PHE A 109 1.56 2.20 4.53
CA PHE A 109 2.15 2.21 3.20
C PHE A 109 3.15 3.35 3.03
N ALA A 110 2.83 4.55 3.56
CA ALA A 110 3.74 5.70 3.53
C ALA A 110 5.07 5.41 4.24
N ALA A 111 5.04 4.72 5.38
CA ALA A 111 6.25 4.31 6.08
C ALA A 111 7.10 3.34 5.25
N SER A 112 6.46 2.35 4.62
CA SER A 112 7.15 1.34 3.80
C SER A 112 7.68 1.93 2.50
N ILE A 113 6.89 2.72 1.78
CA ILE A 113 7.27 3.28 0.49
C ILE A 113 8.32 4.40 0.61
N SER A 114 8.35 5.11 1.75
CA SER A 114 9.38 6.12 2.02
C SER A 114 10.79 5.53 2.03
N GLU A 115 10.95 4.34 2.60
CA GLU A 115 12.24 3.63 2.59
C GLU A 115 12.62 3.14 1.18
N VAL A 116 11.64 2.73 0.38
CA VAL A 116 11.87 2.37 -1.04
C VAL A 116 12.36 3.58 -1.81
N PHE A 117 11.71 4.74 -1.66
CA PHE A 117 12.12 5.97 -2.36
C PHE A 117 13.49 6.46 -1.91
N LYS A 118 13.75 6.44 -0.59
CA LYS A 118 15.05 6.80 -0.03
C LYS A 118 16.17 5.88 -0.54
N ALA A 119 15.96 4.58 -0.50
CA ALA A 119 16.94 3.61 -0.96
C ALA A 119 17.23 3.75 -2.46
N ALA A 120 16.20 3.95 -3.27
CA ALA A 120 16.34 4.15 -4.71
C ALA A 120 17.10 5.44 -5.05
N TYR A 121 16.81 6.54 -4.33
CA TYR A 121 17.55 7.79 -4.49
C TYR A 121 19.04 7.65 -4.15
N LEU A 122 19.35 6.98 -3.03
CA LEU A 122 20.72 6.76 -2.59
C LEU A 122 21.50 5.78 -3.48
N ALA A 123 20.80 4.93 -4.24
CA ALA A 123 21.41 4.01 -5.19
C ALA A 123 21.86 4.69 -6.51
N VAL A 124 21.38 5.90 -6.80
CA VAL A 124 21.86 6.66 -7.95
C VAL A 124 23.29 7.17 -7.67
N PRO A 125 24.27 6.94 -8.57
CA PRO A 125 25.62 7.39 -8.38
C PRO A 125 25.72 8.91 -8.16
N LYS A 126 26.47 9.33 -7.14
CA LYS A 126 26.64 10.76 -6.78
C LYS A 126 27.15 11.63 -7.93
N GLY A 127 28.00 11.08 -8.80
CA GLY A 127 28.49 11.76 -9.99
C GLY A 127 27.40 12.24 -10.95
N GLN A 128 26.19 11.65 -10.91
CA GLN A 128 25.07 12.12 -11.71
C GLN A 128 24.57 13.51 -11.25
N LEU A 129 24.57 13.76 -9.95
CA LEU A 129 24.25 15.08 -9.40
C LEU A 129 25.33 16.10 -9.78
N GLU A 130 26.60 15.73 -9.59
CA GLU A 130 27.75 16.60 -9.90
C GLU A 130 27.81 16.94 -11.39
N ALA A 131 27.58 15.96 -12.28
CA ALA A 131 27.52 16.18 -13.71
C ALA A 131 26.41 17.15 -14.12
N GLY A 132 25.19 16.98 -13.55
CA GLY A 132 24.08 17.89 -13.81
C GLY A 132 24.39 19.34 -13.40
N LEU A 133 24.97 19.53 -12.23
CA LEU A 133 25.39 20.85 -11.74
C LEU A 133 26.52 21.45 -12.62
N SER A 134 27.46 20.64 -13.09
CA SER A 134 28.60 21.08 -13.92
C SER A 134 28.16 21.62 -15.29
N ILE A 135 27.03 21.15 -15.84
CA ILE A 135 26.46 21.65 -17.10
C ILE A 135 25.48 22.83 -16.88
N GLY A 136 25.43 23.39 -15.66
CA GLY A 136 24.64 24.58 -15.33
C GLY A 136 23.17 24.31 -14.95
N LEU A 137 22.77 23.04 -14.71
CA LEU A 137 21.44 22.75 -14.17
C LEU A 137 21.36 23.14 -12.69
N THR A 138 20.21 23.65 -12.27
CA THR A 138 19.93 23.85 -10.84
C THR A 138 19.75 22.48 -10.15
N GLY A 139 19.91 22.42 -8.83
CA GLY A 139 19.71 21.19 -8.05
C GLY A 139 18.34 20.56 -8.30
N PHE A 140 17.26 21.35 -8.38
CA PHE A 140 15.93 20.88 -8.70
C PHE A 140 15.81 20.35 -10.14
N GLN A 141 16.40 21.02 -11.11
CA GLN A 141 16.43 20.55 -12.51
C GLN A 141 17.21 19.25 -12.62
N THR A 142 18.37 19.14 -11.96
CA THR A 142 19.16 17.92 -11.90
C THR A 142 18.37 16.79 -11.26
N PHE A 143 17.67 17.05 -10.15
CA PHE A 143 16.83 16.07 -9.49
C PHE A 143 15.74 15.55 -10.44
N VAL A 144 14.92 16.44 -11.02
CA VAL A 144 13.76 16.02 -11.84
C VAL A 144 14.18 15.39 -13.17
N ARG A 145 15.24 15.90 -13.81
CA ARG A 145 15.61 15.46 -15.17
C ARG A 145 16.61 14.29 -15.20
N ILE A 146 17.42 14.15 -14.16
CA ILE A 146 18.51 13.16 -14.16
C ILE A 146 18.31 12.12 -13.06
N LEU A 147 18.14 12.54 -11.79
CA LEU A 147 18.13 11.61 -10.66
C LEU A 147 16.80 10.87 -10.54
N LEU A 148 15.68 11.58 -10.61
CA LEU A 148 14.34 11.00 -10.44
C LEU A 148 14.01 9.89 -11.45
N PRO A 149 14.27 10.03 -12.77
CA PRO A 149 14.03 8.95 -13.72
C PRO A 149 14.89 7.71 -13.44
N GLN A 150 16.14 7.90 -13.01
CA GLN A 150 17.04 6.79 -12.65
C GLN A 150 16.58 6.12 -11.35
N ALA A 151 16.29 6.91 -10.31
CA ALA A 151 15.78 6.41 -9.05
C ALA A 151 14.45 5.66 -9.23
N PHE A 152 13.55 6.15 -10.09
CA PHE A 152 12.29 5.48 -10.37
C PHE A 152 12.49 4.08 -10.97
N LYS A 153 13.42 3.92 -11.91
CA LYS A 153 13.78 2.60 -12.47
C LYS A 153 14.25 1.63 -11.37
N ILE A 154 15.10 2.11 -10.46
CA ILE A 154 15.63 1.32 -9.35
C ILE A 154 14.52 0.98 -8.34
N ALA A 155 13.58 1.91 -8.10
CA ALA A 155 12.48 1.75 -7.16
C ALA A 155 11.42 0.75 -7.63
N LEU A 156 11.20 0.61 -8.93
CA LEU A 156 10.03 -0.05 -9.52
C LEU A 156 9.77 -1.48 -9.01
N PRO A 157 10.76 -2.40 -8.92
CA PRO A 157 10.54 -3.74 -8.36
C PRO A 157 10.09 -3.71 -6.89
N ASN A 158 10.68 -2.78 -6.12
CA ASN A 158 10.36 -2.62 -4.70
C ASN A 158 9.00 -1.94 -4.48
N ILE A 159 8.59 -1.02 -5.36
CA ILE A 159 7.24 -0.43 -5.37
C ILE A 159 6.21 -1.55 -5.60
N THR A 160 6.44 -2.42 -6.57
CA THR A 160 5.57 -3.57 -6.83
C THR A 160 5.43 -4.46 -5.60
N THR A 161 6.54 -4.78 -4.96
CA THR A 161 6.56 -5.57 -3.71
C THR A 161 5.79 -4.86 -2.60
N ALA A 162 5.93 -3.54 -2.45
CA ALA A 162 5.20 -2.76 -1.45
C ALA A 162 3.69 -2.79 -1.71
N ILE A 163 3.24 -2.68 -2.98
CA ILE A 163 1.83 -2.77 -3.34
C ILE A 163 1.27 -4.18 -3.10
N LEU A 164 2.03 -5.23 -3.41
CA LEU A 164 1.63 -6.62 -3.11
C LEU A 164 1.46 -6.86 -1.60
N ASN A 165 2.31 -6.27 -0.78
CA ASN A 165 2.18 -6.35 0.68
C ASN A 165 0.97 -5.54 1.16
N LEU A 166 0.78 -4.31 0.67
CA LEU A 166 -0.42 -3.51 0.94
C LEU A 166 -1.71 -4.28 0.65
N MET A 167 -1.78 -4.99 -0.48
CA MET A 167 -2.95 -5.79 -0.85
C MET A 167 -3.25 -6.87 0.19
N LYS A 168 -2.22 -7.51 0.75
CA LYS A 168 -2.37 -8.51 1.82
C LYS A 168 -2.81 -7.87 3.14
N ASP A 169 -2.25 -6.71 3.48
CA ASP A 169 -2.59 -5.97 4.70
C ASP A 169 -4.02 -5.43 4.63
N ALA A 170 -4.45 -4.92 3.47
CA ALA A 170 -5.81 -4.43 3.24
C ALA A 170 -6.88 -5.53 3.43
N ALA A 171 -6.53 -6.80 3.17
CA ALA A 171 -7.41 -7.92 3.44
C ALA A 171 -7.83 -8.04 4.91
N LEU A 172 -7.06 -7.47 5.86
CA LEU A 172 -7.42 -7.44 7.28
C LEU A 172 -8.64 -6.56 7.58
N ALA A 173 -9.06 -5.72 6.65
CA ALA A 173 -10.21 -4.82 6.78
C ALA A 173 -11.53 -5.53 7.11
N TYR A 174 -11.66 -6.81 6.76
CA TYR A 174 -12.84 -7.60 7.14
C TYR A 174 -13.04 -7.70 8.65
N THR A 175 -11.98 -7.59 9.46
CA THR A 175 -12.06 -7.69 10.92
C THR A 175 -12.85 -6.56 11.56
N ILE A 176 -12.91 -5.39 10.92
CA ILE A 176 -13.76 -4.27 11.32
C ILE A 176 -15.08 -4.25 10.54
N GLY A 177 -15.38 -5.32 9.79
CA GLY A 177 -16.61 -5.51 9.05
C GLY A 177 -16.69 -4.79 7.70
N LEU A 178 -15.55 -4.45 7.07
CA LEU A 178 -15.54 -4.03 5.66
C LEU A 178 -15.79 -5.24 4.77
N VAL A 179 -16.72 -5.09 3.82
CA VAL A 179 -17.09 -6.17 2.88
C VAL A 179 -16.30 -5.97 1.58
N ASP A 180 -15.00 -6.12 1.67
CA ASP A 180 -14.07 -6.25 0.54
C ASP A 180 -14.04 -7.71 0.02
N VAL A 181 -13.10 -8.08 -0.83
CA VAL A 181 -12.94 -9.46 -1.32
C VAL A 181 -12.83 -10.47 -0.18
N MET A 182 -12.03 -10.18 0.85
CA MET A 182 -11.89 -11.05 2.02
C MET A 182 -13.15 -11.06 2.88
N GLY A 183 -13.77 -9.89 3.10
CA GLY A 183 -15.01 -9.73 3.85
C GLY A 183 -16.17 -10.46 3.18
N ALA A 184 -16.28 -10.41 1.86
CA ALA A 184 -17.30 -11.17 1.10
C ALA A 184 -17.12 -12.68 1.28
N GLY A 185 -15.88 -13.18 1.26
CA GLY A 185 -15.57 -14.56 1.58
C GLY A 185 -16.02 -14.95 3.00
N ASN A 186 -15.68 -14.12 4.00
CA ASN A 186 -16.08 -14.37 5.38
C ASN A 186 -17.61 -14.36 5.58
N LEU A 187 -18.35 -13.50 4.86
CA LEU A 187 -19.81 -13.52 4.88
C LEU A 187 -20.39 -14.82 4.32
N ILE A 188 -19.80 -15.37 3.25
CA ILE A 188 -20.21 -16.67 2.70
C ILE A 188 -20.00 -17.77 3.72
N ILE A 189 -18.83 -17.81 4.36
CA ILE A 189 -18.49 -18.79 5.40
C ILE A 189 -19.47 -18.70 6.57
N SER A 190 -19.73 -17.49 7.07
CA SER A 190 -20.65 -17.25 8.18
C SER A 190 -22.08 -17.68 7.85
N ARG A 191 -22.58 -17.37 6.64
CA ARG A 191 -23.92 -17.79 6.18
C ARG A 191 -24.07 -19.31 6.02
N ASN A 192 -22.96 -19.99 5.77
CA ASN A 192 -22.92 -21.45 5.66
C ASN A 192 -22.49 -22.15 6.97
N LEU A 193 -22.50 -21.44 8.11
CA LEU A 193 -22.13 -21.97 9.43
C LEU A 193 -20.75 -22.63 9.45
N GLY A 194 -19.79 -22.03 8.74
CA GLY A 194 -18.43 -22.57 8.63
C GLY A 194 -18.24 -23.66 7.56
N ASN A 195 -19.33 -24.15 6.96
CA ASN A 195 -19.22 -25.10 5.84
C ASN A 195 -18.62 -24.39 4.61
N TYR A 196 -17.90 -25.15 3.78
CA TYR A 196 -17.26 -24.66 2.56
C TYR A 196 -16.20 -23.56 2.79
N SER A 197 -15.63 -23.51 4.00
CA SER A 197 -14.59 -22.51 4.31
C SER A 197 -13.37 -22.66 3.40
N LEU A 198 -12.93 -23.88 3.14
CA LEU A 198 -11.76 -24.14 2.30
C LEU A 198 -12.03 -23.73 0.84
N GLU A 199 -13.20 -24.05 0.30
CA GLU A 199 -13.63 -23.68 -1.05
C GLU A 199 -13.73 -22.15 -1.19
N THR A 200 -14.28 -21.48 -0.17
CA THR A 200 -14.42 -20.03 -0.14
C THR A 200 -13.06 -19.35 -0.10
N TYR A 201 -12.15 -19.79 0.80
CA TYR A 201 -10.80 -19.23 0.84
C TYR A 201 -9.99 -19.56 -0.41
N THR A 202 -10.23 -20.70 -1.05
CA THR A 202 -9.63 -21.00 -2.37
C THR A 202 -10.12 -20.01 -3.42
N ALA A 203 -11.41 -19.67 -3.46
CA ALA A 203 -11.95 -18.67 -4.38
C ALA A 203 -11.35 -17.28 -4.11
N VAL A 204 -11.24 -16.87 -2.84
CA VAL A 204 -10.58 -15.62 -2.43
C VAL A 204 -9.12 -15.61 -2.88
N ALA A 205 -8.38 -16.70 -2.63
CA ALA A 205 -6.96 -16.81 -3.03
C ALA A 205 -6.78 -16.69 -4.55
N LEU A 206 -7.66 -17.30 -5.35
CA LEU A 206 -7.61 -17.18 -6.81
C LEU A 206 -7.77 -15.73 -7.28
N ILE A 207 -8.65 -14.96 -6.64
CA ILE A 207 -8.83 -13.53 -6.96
C ILE A 207 -7.55 -12.74 -6.62
N TYR A 208 -7.00 -12.93 -5.41
CA TYR A 208 -5.76 -12.24 -5.01
C TYR A 208 -4.56 -12.64 -5.87
N TRP A 209 -4.45 -13.92 -6.26
CA TRP A 209 -3.41 -14.36 -7.20
C TRP A 209 -3.59 -13.74 -8.57
N GLY A 210 -4.81 -13.61 -9.07
CA GLY A 210 -5.11 -12.92 -10.31
C GLY A 210 -4.66 -11.47 -10.29
N ILE A 211 -4.99 -10.71 -9.22
CA ILE A 211 -4.55 -9.31 -9.04
C ILE A 211 -3.01 -9.24 -8.97
N ALA A 212 -2.40 -10.10 -8.16
CA ALA A 212 -0.95 -10.15 -8.00
C ALA A 212 -0.22 -10.47 -9.32
N LEU A 213 -0.76 -11.39 -10.10
CA LEU A 213 -0.21 -11.75 -11.42
C LEU A 213 -0.28 -10.54 -12.37
N ILE A 214 -1.43 -9.88 -12.47
CA ILE A 214 -1.60 -8.70 -13.32
C ILE A 214 -0.62 -7.60 -12.91
N LEU A 215 -0.52 -7.30 -11.60
CA LEU A 215 0.40 -6.29 -11.09
C LEU A 215 1.86 -6.64 -11.41
N SER A 216 2.27 -7.90 -11.24
CA SER A 216 3.61 -8.38 -11.54
C SER A 216 3.94 -8.31 -13.04
N LEU A 217 2.98 -8.64 -13.90
CA LEU A 217 3.14 -8.54 -15.36
C LEU A 217 3.28 -7.08 -15.80
N VAL A 218 2.45 -6.18 -15.26
CA VAL A 218 2.56 -4.74 -15.53
C VAL A 218 3.91 -4.19 -15.09
N SER A 219 4.37 -4.54 -13.89
CA SER A 219 5.69 -4.15 -13.40
C SER A 219 6.81 -4.62 -14.31
N HIS A 220 6.81 -5.91 -14.65
CA HIS A 220 7.82 -6.48 -15.52
C HIS A 220 7.85 -5.81 -16.92
N PHE A 221 6.68 -5.50 -17.48
CA PHE A 221 6.59 -4.77 -18.74
C PHE A 221 7.16 -3.34 -18.63
N MET A 222 6.87 -2.64 -17.53
CA MET A 222 7.41 -1.31 -17.26
C MET A 222 8.94 -1.35 -17.10
N GLU A 223 9.48 -2.30 -16.33
CA GLU A 223 10.92 -2.52 -16.15
C GLU A 223 11.61 -2.76 -17.51
N TYR A 224 11.06 -3.64 -18.34
CA TYR A 224 11.58 -3.93 -19.65
C TYR A 224 11.55 -2.70 -20.58
N SER A 225 10.45 -1.96 -20.60
CA SER A 225 10.34 -0.74 -21.39
C SER A 225 11.34 0.33 -20.99
N LEU A 226 11.53 0.50 -19.67
CA LEU A 226 12.48 1.47 -19.12
C LEU A 226 13.95 1.05 -19.29
N SER A 227 14.24 -0.25 -19.40
CA SER A 227 15.60 -0.74 -19.64
C SER A 227 16.07 -0.49 -21.07
N LYS A 228 15.18 -0.61 -22.07
CA LYS A 228 15.49 -0.37 -23.48
C LYS A 228 15.93 1.05 -23.82
N GLY A 229 15.58 2.04 -23.04
CA GLY A 229 15.97 3.43 -23.26
C GLY A 229 17.42 3.77 -22.90
N ASN A 230 18.24 2.78 -22.52
CA ASN A 230 19.64 2.94 -22.12
C ASN A 230 20.65 2.24 -23.07
N ALA A 231 20.17 1.73 -24.22
CA ALA A 231 21.00 1.14 -25.28
C ALA A 231 21.35 2.16 -26.37
#